data_384037481d177c124b17eafbd6752758
#
_entry.id   384037481d177c124b17eafbd6752758
#
_cell.length_a   1.000
_cell.length_b   1.000
_cell.length_c   1.000
_cell.angle_alpha   90.00
_cell.angle_beta   90.00
_cell.angle_gamma   90.00
#
_symmetry.space_group_name_H-M   'P 1'
#
loop_
_entity.id
_entity.type
_entity.pdbx_description
1 polymer ?
#
loop_
_entity_poly.entity_id
_entity_poly.type
_entity_poly.pdbx_seq_one_letter_code
_entity_poly.pdbx_strand_id
1 'polypeptide(L)'
;MSATLHIFNPGHDIALAANLENFTPPKAARDLQRRLGGLPALWAQPGDVVLVDDAAFVDDGGLFDVRDGVSFPRNDVFFLTAKALAADVEQRRRIDRVEPWGWDRAVAGLLKRVHLSHLAPSDEWLQTIRLMSHRRFAATRFLPFLTDASWLSTALSSAAEETGRCPSSSLLVGEATELSSPDAFTTVQMQKRFPKASAFVAKSPWSSTGRGVRFLQTPADWQRQQAWARRVIAQQGSVMLEPLYPRVMDFAMEFQHGRYCGLSLFDTRHGAYTGNRVASEEAKMEVLTSYLPASLLQTVRMAIEYLAEKEILPFYKGPFGVVMKVVDGGCETQHPYQLHPCVELNLRRTMGHVALVSRPCESLHFGL
;
A
#
# COMPACT_ATOMS: atom_id res chain seq x y z
N MET A 1 -12.67 -27.87 13.72
CA MET A 1 -12.03 -27.33 12.51
C MET A 1 -11.39 -26.01 12.89
N SER A 2 -10.20 -25.75 12.38
CA SER A 2 -9.44 -24.52 12.51
C SER A 2 -10.10 -23.40 11.71
N ALA A 3 -10.11 -22.17 12.23
CA ALA A 3 -10.70 -21.01 11.56
C ALA A 3 -9.76 -19.78 11.66
N THR A 4 -9.82 -18.93 10.66
CA THR A 4 -9.12 -17.64 10.64
C THR A 4 -10.07 -16.51 11.02
N LEU A 5 -9.62 -15.59 11.88
CA LEU A 5 -10.30 -14.33 12.14
C LEU A 5 -9.77 -13.26 11.17
N HIS A 6 -10.62 -12.78 10.29
CA HIS A 6 -10.31 -11.69 9.37
C HIS A 6 -10.79 -10.35 9.92
N ILE A 7 -9.95 -9.32 9.80
CA ILE A 7 -10.23 -7.97 10.31
C ILE A 7 -9.92 -6.93 9.23
N PHE A 8 -10.93 -6.17 8.81
CA PHE A 8 -10.74 -5.02 7.93
C PHE A 8 -10.49 -3.76 8.77
N ASN A 9 -9.23 -3.33 8.89
CA ASN A 9 -8.82 -2.13 9.63
C ASN A 9 -8.20 -1.07 8.69
N PRO A 10 -9.01 -0.33 7.89
CA PRO A 10 -8.52 0.61 6.87
C PRO A 10 -7.77 1.83 7.46
N GLY A 11 -7.88 2.05 8.76
CA GLY A 11 -7.12 3.06 9.50
C GLY A 11 -5.70 2.65 9.87
N HIS A 12 -5.19 1.52 9.39
CA HIS A 12 -3.92 0.90 9.75
C HIS A 12 -2.73 1.87 9.70
N ASP A 13 -2.51 2.59 8.59
CA ASP A 13 -1.35 3.48 8.47
C ASP A 13 -1.37 4.61 9.51
N ILE A 14 -2.57 5.10 9.89
CA ILE A 14 -2.72 6.11 10.94
C ILE A 14 -2.52 5.47 12.33
N ALA A 15 -2.94 4.21 12.50
CA ALA A 15 -2.67 3.46 13.73
C ALA A 15 -1.16 3.20 13.92
N LEU A 16 -0.41 2.91 12.85
CA LEU A 16 1.04 2.82 12.88
C LEU A 16 1.69 4.16 13.28
N ALA A 17 1.18 5.29 12.77
CA ALA A 17 1.65 6.61 13.17
C ALA A 17 1.41 6.88 14.66
N ALA A 18 0.22 6.57 15.18
CA ALA A 18 -0.17 6.74 16.58
C ALA A 18 0.53 5.74 17.52
N ASN A 19 0.76 4.51 17.07
CA ASN A 19 1.43 3.43 17.82
C ASN A 19 0.79 3.13 19.20
N LEU A 20 -0.54 3.13 19.28
CA LEU A 20 -1.32 2.95 20.50
C LEU A 20 -2.22 1.72 20.41
N GLU A 21 -2.34 0.94 21.51
CA GLU A 21 -3.30 -0.16 21.62
C GLU A 21 -4.76 0.35 21.61
N ASN A 22 -5.02 1.47 22.28
CA ASN A 22 -6.34 2.11 22.35
C ASN A 22 -6.42 3.25 21.32
N PHE A 23 -6.27 2.90 20.05
CA PHE A 23 -6.37 3.86 18.96
C PHE A 23 -7.80 3.91 18.41
N THR A 24 -8.35 5.12 18.30
CA THR A 24 -9.63 5.36 17.63
C THR A 24 -9.36 5.98 16.26
N PRO A 25 -9.66 5.27 15.16
CA PRO A 25 -9.46 5.80 13.82
C PRO A 25 -10.27 7.08 13.58
N PRO A 26 -9.83 7.99 12.69
CA PRO A 26 -10.63 9.13 12.26
C PRO A 26 -12.00 8.69 11.70
N LYS A 27 -13.00 9.59 11.76
CA LYS A 27 -14.38 9.30 11.33
C LYS A 27 -14.43 8.66 9.94
N ALA A 28 -13.73 9.20 8.95
CA ALA A 28 -13.71 8.66 7.59
C ALA A 28 -13.21 7.20 7.52
N ALA A 29 -12.21 6.82 8.31
CA ALA A 29 -11.72 5.43 8.36
C ALA A 29 -12.73 4.51 9.05
N ARG A 30 -13.41 5.00 10.09
CA ARG A 30 -14.49 4.24 10.77
C ARG A 30 -15.73 4.06 9.87
N ASP A 31 -16.10 5.10 9.12
CA ASP A 31 -17.21 5.03 8.17
C ASP A 31 -16.88 4.03 7.04
N LEU A 32 -15.62 4.03 6.56
CA LEU A 32 -15.14 3.04 5.59
C LEU A 32 -15.15 1.62 6.17
N GLN A 33 -14.65 1.44 7.40
CA GLN A 33 -14.66 0.14 8.08
C GLN A 33 -16.07 -0.39 8.24
N ARG A 34 -17.03 0.47 8.65
CA ARG A 34 -18.44 0.07 8.77
C ARG A 34 -19.03 -0.36 7.41
N ARG A 35 -18.75 0.38 6.35
CA ARG A 35 -19.28 0.10 5.00
C ARG A 35 -18.66 -1.12 4.34
N LEU A 36 -17.38 -1.36 4.55
CA LEU A 36 -16.58 -2.37 3.83
C LEU A 36 -16.01 -3.45 4.76
N GLY A 37 -16.50 -3.54 6.01
CA GLY A 37 -16.02 -4.52 7.00
C GLY A 37 -16.13 -5.96 6.56
N GLY A 38 -17.07 -6.26 5.68
CA GLY A 38 -17.26 -7.58 5.09
C GLY A 38 -16.30 -7.95 3.95
N LEU A 39 -15.48 -7.01 3.44
CA LEU A 39 -14.53 -7.28 2.33
C LEU A 39 -13.70 -8.57 2.51
N PRO A 40 -13.24 -8.93 3.72
CA PRO A 40 -12.49 -10.17 3.89
C PRO A 40 -13.20 -11.44 3.44
N ALA A 41 -14.53 -11.47 3.37
CA ALA A 41 -15.28 -12.61 2.86
C ALA A 41 -14.92 -12.98 1.40
N LEU A 42 -14.30 -12.05 0.64
CA LEU A 42 -13.85 -12.32 -0.73
C LEU A 42 -12.71 -13.36 -0.81
N TRP A 43 -11.90 -13.48 0.24
CA TRP A 43 -10.76 -14.41 0.29
C TRP A 43 -10.78 -15.36 1.48
N ALA A 44 -11.71 -15.17 2.42
CA ALA A 44 -11.90 -16.05 3.56
C ALA A 44 -12.36 -17.45 3.11
N GLN A 45 -11.99 -18.46 3.88
CA GLN A 45 -12.38 -19.84 3.61
C GLN A 45 -13.70 -20.18 4.34
N PRO A 46 -14.46 -21.20 3.88
CA PRO A 46 -15.62 -21.67 4.60
C PRO A 46 -15.32 -21.98 6.06
N GLY A 47 -16.10 -21.44 6.96
CA GLY A 47 -15.93 -21.59 8.41
C GLY A 47 -15.06 -20.54 9.08
N ASP A 48 -14.42 -19.63 8.33
CA ASP A 48 -13.70 -18.49 8.88
C ASP A 48 -14.65 -17.45 9.50
N VAL A 49 -14.08 -16.57 10.30
CA VAL A 49 -14.78 -15.46 10.96
C VAL A 49 -14.35 -14.14 10.38
N VAL A 50 -15.29 -13.32 9.95
CA VAL A 50 -15.07 -11.94 9.51
C VAL A 50 -15.61 -11.00 10.58
N LEU A 51 -14.73 -10.15 11.13
CA LEU A 51 -15.10 -9.18 12.14
C LEU A 51 -15.74 -7.95 11.51
N VAL A 52 -16.96 -7.61 11.93
CA VAL A 52 -17.73 -6.47 11.45
C VAL A 52 -18.13 -5.53 12.59
N ASP A 53 -18.39 -4.27 12.28
CA ASP A 53 -18.74 -3.26 13.29
C ASP A 53 -20.22 -3.34 13.70
N ASP A 54 -21.11 -3.83 12.81
CA ASP A 54 -22.56 -3.83 13.00
C ASP A 54 -23.18 -5.18 12.64
N ALA A 55 -24.00 -5.69 13.53
CA ALA A 55 -24.76 -6.93 13.33
C ALA A 55 -25.85 -6.80 12.25
N ALA A 56 -26.39 -5.60 12.01
CA ALA A 56 -27.36 -5.38 10.94
C ALA A 56 -26.82 -5.67 9.55
N PHE A 57 -25.50 -5.57 9.34
CA PHE A 57 -24.83 -6.02 8.13
C PHE A 57 -24.91 -7.53 7.92
N VAL A 58 -25.16 -8.29 8.98
CA VAL A 58 -25.19 -9.75 8.97
C VAL A 58 -26.57 -10.27 8.55
N ASP A 59 -27.63 -9.58 9.01
CA ASP A 59 -29.03 -10.08 8.89
C ASP A 59 -29.64 -9.82 7.50
N ASP A 60 -29.27 -8.74 6.81
CA ASP A 60 -29.85 -8.39 5.50
C ASP A 60 -29.32 -9.21 4.32
N GLY A 61 -28.37 -10.12 4.53
CA GLY A 61 -27.79 -10.94 3.47
C GLY A 61 -27.07 -10.14 2.39
N GLY A 62 -26.92 -8.83 2.58
CA GLY A 62 -26.39 -7.85 1.65
C GLY A 62 -25.09 -7.26 2.14
N LEU A 63 -24.00 -7.99 1.96
CA LEU A 63 -22.65 -7.49 2.25
C LEU A 63 -22.29 -6.24 1.41
N PHE A 64 -23.02 -6.05 0.31
CA PHE A 64 -22.81 -4.94 -0.62
C PHE A 64 -24.15 -4.63 -1.28
N ASP A 65 -24.59 -3.40 -1.16
CA ASP A 65 -25.70 -2.89 -1.94
C ASP A 65 -25.38 -3.11 -3.43
N VAL A 66 -26.13 -3.99 -4.07
CA VAL A 66 -25.95 -4.43 -5.47
C VAL A 66 -26.05 -3.26 -6.48
N ARG A 67 -26.22 -2.01 -6.01
CA ARG A 67 -26.27 -0.81 -6.84
C ARG A 67 -25.07 -0.67 -7.77
N ASP A 68 -23.93 -1.29 -7.42
CA ASP A 68 -22.69 -1.20 -8.20
C ASP A 68 -22.35 -2.50 -8.96
N GLY A 69 -23.26 -3.47 -9.07
CA GLY A 69 -23.11 -4.65 -9.93
C GLY A 69 -22.08 -5.69 -9.49
N VAL A 70 -21.56 -5.61 -8.25
CA VAL A 70 -20.60 -6.60 -7.71
C VAL A 70 -21.35 -7.63 -6.88
N SER A 71 -21.44 -8.86 -7.40
CA SER A 71 -21.82 -10.00 -6.58
C SER A 71 -20.57 -10.58 -5.93
N PHE A 72 -20.56 -10.65 -4.58
CA PHE A 72 -19.50 -11.34 -3.85
C PHE A 72 -19.90 -12.80 -3.63
N PRO A 73 -18.96 -13.76 -3.81
CA PRO A 73 -19.24 -15.14 -3.47
C PRO A 73 -19.60 -15.20 -1.99
N ARG A 74 -20.75 -15.76 -1.65
CA ARG A 74 -21.09 -16.14 -0.27
C ARG A 74 -20.29 -17.39 0.05
N ASN A 75 -19.09 -17.18 0.60
CA ASN A 75 -18.43 -18.27 1.30
C ASN A 75 -19.19 -18.47 2.63
N ASP A 76 -19.28 -19.71 3.11
CA ASP A 76 -19.90 -20.04 4.40
C ASP A 76 -19.05 -19.51 5.56
N VAL A 77 -18.94 -18.17 5.69
CA VAL A 77 -18.19 -17.47 6.72
C VAL A 77 -19.12 -16.94 7.81
N PHE A 78 -18.58 -16.79 9.00
CA PHE A 78 -19.32 -16.20 10.13
C PHE A 78 -19.01 -14.72 10.25
N PHE A 79 -20.02 -13.86 10.20
CA PHE A 79 -19.88 -12.44 10.49
C PHE A 79 -20.18 -12.17 11.95
N LEU A 80 -19.23 -11.67 12.71
CA LEU A 80 -19.37 -11.39 14.13
C LEU A 80 -18.92 -9.98 14.48
N THR A 81 -19.64 -9.33 15.40
CA THR A 81 -19.13 -8.12 16.04
C THR A 81 -18.10 -8.48 17.11
N ALA A 82 -17.25 -7.52 17.49
CA ALA A 82 -16.30 -7.74 18.59
C ALA A 82 -16.99 -8.16 19.90
N LYS A 83 -18.18 -7.60 20.18
CA LYS A 83 -18.99 -7.95 21.36
C LYS A 83 -19.51 -9.39 21.25
N ALA A 84 -20.03 -9.80 20.12
CA ALA A 84 -20.52 -11.15 19.88
C ALA A 84 -19.37 -12.16 19.99
N LEU A 85 -18.24 -11.90 19.34
CA LEU A 85 -17.05 -12.76 19.42
C LEU A 85 -16.53 -12.89 20.86
N ALA A 86 -16.50 -11.79 21.64
CA ALA A 86 -16.08 -11.83 23.04
C ALA A 86 -16.99 -12.69 23.91
N ALA A 87 -18.28 -12.77 23.58
CA ALA A 87 -19.26 -13.60 24.31
C ALA A 87 -19.26 -15.08 23.87
N ASP A 88 -18.87 -15.37 22.60
CA ASP A 88 -18.95 -16.71 22.03
C ASP A 88 -17.65 -17.51 22.26
N VAL A 89 -17.66 -18.34 23.29
CA VAL A 89 -16.52 -19.21 23.67
C VAL A 89 -16.22 -20.25 22.59
N GLU A 90 -17.25 -20.82 21.97
CA GLU A 90 -17.09 -21.87 20.97
C GLU A 90 -16.41 -21.34 19.70
N GLN A 91 -16.85 -20.19 19.21
CA GLN A 91 -16.19 -19.55 18.05
C GLN A 91 -14.73 -19.17 18.37
N ARG A 92 -14.46 -18.60 19.55
CA ARG A 92 -13.08 -18.26 19.94
C ARG A 92 -12.15 -19.48 19.99
N ARG A 93 -12.63 -20.64 20.46
CA ARG A 93 -11.84 -21.89 20.51
C ARG A 93 -11.48 -22.43 19.12
N ARG A 94 -12.25 -22.10 18.10
CA ARG A 94 -12.01 -22.52 16.72
C ARG A 94 -10.98 -21.65 16.00
N ILE A 95 -10.83 -20.40 16.46
CA ILE A 95 -9.92 -19.43 15.85
C ILE A 95 -8.49 -19.72 16.31
N ASP A 96 -7.62 -20.08 15.39
CA ASP A 96 -6.19 -20.32 15.63
C ASP A 96 -5.27 -19.39 14.83
N ARG A 97 -5.85 -18.55 13.95
CA ARG A 97 -5.13 -17.59 13.14
C ARG A 97 -5.88 -16.27 13.02
N VAL A 98 -5.14 -15.19 12.85
CA VAL A 98 -5.70 -13.85 12.64
C VAL A 98 -5.06 -13.22 11.40
N GLU A 99 -5.89 -12.74 10.48
CA GLU A 99 -5.47 -12.03 9.28
C GLU A 99 -6.14 -10.64 9.24
N PRO A 100 -5.49 -9.60 9.80
CA PRO A 100 -5.97 -8.24 9.65
C PRO A 100 -5.61 -7.69 8.28
N TRP A 101 -6.27 -6.61 7.88
CA TRP A 101 -5.87 -5.79 6.72
C TRP A 101 -4.40 -5.35 6.83
N GLY A 102 -4.00 -4.93 8.02
CA GLY A 102 -2.61 -4.68 8.40
C GLY A 102 -2.41 -4.81 9.90
N TRP A 103 -1.24 -5.28 10.30
CA TRP A 103 -0.89 -5.50 11.70
C TRP A 103 -0.40 -4.21 12.37
N ASP A 104 -1.05 -3.83 13.47
CA ASP A 104 -0.69 -2.70 14.32
C ASP A 104 -1.07 -2.97 15.78
N ARG A 105 -0.67 -2.08 16.69
CA ARG A 105 -0.99 -2.21 18.12
C ARG A 105 -2.48 -2.14 18.42
N ALA A 106 -3.27 -1.44 17.60
CA ALA A 106 -4.70 -1.35 17.82
C ALA A 106 -5.40 -2.70 17.55
N VAL A 107 -4.91 -3.48 16.57
CA VAL A 107 -5.35 -4.86 16.33
C VAL A 107 -4.97 -5.75 17.53
N ALA A 108 -3.76 -5.65 18.05
CA ALA A 108 -3.37 -6.41 19.24
C ALA A 108 -4.24 -6.06 20.47
N GLY A 109 -4.56 -4.77 20.66
CA GLY A 109 -5.49 -4.31 21.68
C GLY A 109 -6.93 -4.81 21.47
N LEU A 110 -7.39 -4.92 20.21
CA LEU A 110 -8.66 -5.53 19.87
C LEU A 110 -8.67 -7.01 20.26
N LEU A 111 -7.65 -7.77 19.92
CA LEU A 111 -7.53 -9.19 20.27
C LEU A 111 -7.55 -9.43 21.78
N LYS A 112 -6.96 -8.54 22.58
CA LYS A 112 -7.09 -8.56 24.05
C LYS A 112 -8.57 -8.44 24.48
N ARG A 113 -9.30 -7.47 23.91
CA ARG A 113 -10.71 -7.21 24.25
C ARG A 113 -11.65 -8.36 23.90
N VAL A 114 -11.31 -9.14 22.86
CA VAL A 114 -12.09 -10.31 22.44
C VAL A 114 -11.53 -11.63 22.97
N HIS A 115 -10.64 -11.59 23.97
CA HIS A 115 -10.03 -12.75 24.63
C HIS A 115 -9.23 -13.68 23.70
N LEU A 116 -8.58 -13.11 22.67
CA LEU A 116 -7.70 -13.80 21.71
C LEU A 116 -6.26 -13.26 21.76
N SER A 117 -5.81 -12.74 22.90
CA SER A 117 -4.47 -12.15 23.07
C SER A 117 -3.32 -13.12 22.76
N HIS A 118 -3.55 -14.44 22.91
CA HIS A 118 -2.57 -15.48 22.59
C HIS A 118 -2.26 -15.59 21.08
N LEU A 119 -3.11 -15.02 20.22
CA LEU A 119 -2.92 -14.94 18.76
C LEU A 119 -2.30 -13.60 18.33
N ALA A 120 -2.10 -12.66 19.24
CA ALA A 120 -1.44 -11.40 18.92
C ALA A 120 0.07 -11.61 18.77
N PRO A 121 0.71 -10.99 17.78
CA PRO A 121 2.17 -10.97 17.68
C PRO A 121 2.83 -10.26 18.88
N SER A 122 4.12 -10.49 19.08
CA SER A 122 4.88 -9.79 20.11
C SER A 122 5.02 -8.29 19.81
N ASP A 123 5.25 -7.49 20.85
CA ASP A 123 5.48 -6.05 20.71
C ASP A 123 6.71 -5.73 19.85
N GLU A 124 7.77 -6.55 19.92
CA GLU A 124 8.98 -6.41 19.11
C GLU A 124 8.65 -6.64 17.62
N TRP A 125 7.84 -7.66 17.33
CA TRP A 125 7.41 -7.92 15.96
C TRP A 125 6.54 -6.78 15.42
N LEU A 126 5.57 -6.29 16.19
CA LEU A 126 4.73 -5.14 15.81
C LEU A 126 5.56 -3.88 15.58
N GLN A 127 6.59 -3.65 16.40
CA GLN A 127 7.51 -2.54 16.18
C GLN A 127 8.35 -2.72 14.91
N THR A 128 8.78 -3.94 14.59
CA THR A 128 9.49 -4.26 13.35
C THR A 128 8.60 -3.95 12.14
N ILE A 129 7.35 -4.43 12.13
CA ILE A 129 6.39 -4.14 11.04
C ILE A 129 6.14 -2.63 10.90
N ARG A 130 6.02 -1.92 12.03
CA ARG A 130 5.87 -0.46 12.02
C ARG A 130 7.07 0.23 11.36
N LEU A 131 8.30 -0.18 11.67
CA LEU A 131 9.51 0.38 11.07
C LEU A 131 9.64 0.04 9.58
N MET A 132 9.28 -1.17 9.17
CA MET A 132 9.26 -1.59 7.77
C MET A 132 8.17 -0.89 6.96
N SER A 133 7.05 -0.50 7.59
CA SER A 133 5.98 0.30 6.98
C SER A 133 6.30 1.80 6.94
N HIS A 134 7.39 2.25 7.55
CA HIS A 134 7.86 3.63 7.43
C HIS A 134 8.39 3.87 6.01
N ARG A 135 8.01 4.97 5.37
CA ARG A 135 8.44 5.31 3.98
C ARG A 135 9.96 5.28 3.79
N ARG A 136 10.75 5.52 4.85
CA ARG A 136 12.20 5.38 4.83
C ARG A 136 12.64 3.97 4.43
N PHE A 137 11.92 2.92 4.85
CA PHE A 137 12.30 1.55 4.52
C PHE A 137 12.31 1.33 3.00
N ALA A 138 11.25 1.73 2.30
CA ALA A 138 11.20 1.69 0.84
C ALA A 138 12.28 2.57 0.20
N ALA A 139 12.47 3.80 0.71
CA ALA A 139 13.44 4.76 0.19
C ALA A 139 14.90 4.31 0.36
N THR A 140 15.22 3.49 1.36
CA THR A 140 16.61 3.07 1.65
C THR A 140 16.92 1.63 1.24
N ARG A 141 15.91 0.75 1.14
CA ARG A 141 16.10 -0.67 0.83
C ARG A 141 15.63 -1.05 -0.58
N PHE A 142 14.51 -0.50 -1.02
CA PHE A 142 13.91 -0.86 -2.31
C PHE A 142 14.37 0.09 -3.42
N LEU A 143 14.14 1.38 -3.23
CA LEU A 143 14.37 2.35 -4.30
C LEU A 143 15.81 2.38 -4.82
N PRO A 144 16.87 2.41 -3.98
CA PRO A 144 18.24 2.39 -4.48
C PRO A 144 18.57 1.11 -5.26
N PHE A 145 18.12 -0.04 -4.80
CA PHE A 145 18.33 -1.30 -5.50
C PHE A 145 17.60 -1.32 -6.84
N LEU A 146 16.33 -0.91 -6.87
CA LEU A 146 15.49 -0.92 -8.07
C LEU A 146 15.94 0.11 -9.13
N THR A 147 16.69 1.15 -8.74
CA THR A 147 17.22 2.17 -9.65
C THR A 147 18.70 1.98 -9.98
N ASP A 148 19.36 0.96 -9.40
CA ASP A 148 20.78 0.67 -9.69
C ASP A 148 20.92 0.05 -11.09
N ALA A 149 21.68 0.76 -11.94
CA ALA A 149 21.92 0.36 -13.33
C ALA A 149 22.70 -0.96 -13.48
N SER A 150 23.50 -1.36 -12.46
CA SER A 150 24.41 -2.49 -12.58
C SER A 150 23.68 -3.84 -12.69
N TRP A 151 22.66 -4.08 -11.88
CA TRP A 151 21.88 -5.32 -11.97
C TRP A 151 20.86 -5.27 -13.11
N LEU A 152 20.32 -4.08 -13.42
CA LEU A 152 19.43 -3.86 -14.55
C LEU A 152 20.09 -4.27 -15.86
N SER A 153 21.35 -3.83 -16.11
CA SER A 153 22.06 -4.17 -17.33
C SER A 153 22.25 -5.68 -17.49
N THR A 154 22.52 -6.42 -16.41
CA THR A 154 22.70 -7.88 -16.43
C THR A 154 21.39 -8.60 -16.69
N ALA A 155 20.30 -8.19 -16.01
CA ALA A 155 18.98 -8.80 -16.19
C ALA A 155 18.34 -8.43 -17.53
N LEU A 156 18.63 -7.25 -18.07
CA LEU A 156 18.09 -6.76 -19.35
C LEU A 156 18.92 -7.23 -20.56
N SER A 157 20.19 -7.62 -20.37
CA SER A 157 21.00 -8.22 -21.45
C SER A 157 20.39 -9.54 -21.93
N SER A 158 19.83 -10.35 -21.03
CA SER A 158 19.11 -11.56 -21.42
C SER A 158 17.78 -11.29 -22.15
N ALA A 159 17.12 -10.16 -21.85
CA ALA A 159 15.90 -9.73 -22.54
C ALA A 159 16.19 -8.95 -23.85
N ALA A 160 17.38 -8.34 -23.98
CA ALA A 160 17.80 -7.63 -25.17
C ALA A 160 18.13 -8.56 -26.35
N GLU A 161 18.52 -9.80 -26.07
CA GLU A 161 18.69 -10.83 -27.11
C GLU A 161 17.37 -11.17 -27.83
N GLU A 162 16.23 -11.02 -27.14
CA GLU A 162 14.89 -11.24 -27.72
C GLU A 162 14.33 -10.02 -28.47
N THR A 163 14.70 -8.79 -28.08
CA THR A 163 14.04 -7.57 -28.59
C THR A 163 14.94 -6.61 -29.36
N GLY A 164 16.25 -6.84 -29.37
CA GLY A 164 17.24 -6.00 -30.08
C GLY A 164 17.40 -4.57 -29.51
N ARG A 165 16.81 -4.27 -28.35
CA ARG A 165 16.92 -2.98 -27.66
C ARG A 165 17.26 -3.19 -26.19
N CYS A 166 18.43 -2.73 -25.77
CA CYS A 166 18.81 -2.70 -24.36
C CYS A 166 18.05 -1.55 -23.66
N PRO A 167 17.18 -1.80 -22.68
CA PRO A 167 16.63 -0.74 -21.87
C PRO A 167 17.76 -0.07 -21.07
N SER A 168 17.93 1.23 -21.21
CA SER A 168 18.95 1.95 -20.49
C SER A 168 18.49 2.26 -19.06
N SER A 169 19.45 2.47 -18.16
CA SER A 169 19.18 2.96 -16.79
C SER A 169 18.42 4.30 -16.76
N SER A 170 18.36 5.01 -17.89
CA SER A 170 17.57 6.23 -18.06
C SER A 170 16.06 6.01 -18.00
N LEU A 171 15.58 4.75 -18.06
CA LEU A 171 14.16 4.41 -17.91
C LEU A 171 13.67 4.43 -16.45
N LEU A 172 14.58 4.46 -15.47
CA LEU A 172 14.22 4.42 -14.05
C LEU A 172 14.56 5.75 -13.39
N VAL A 173 13.62 6.22 -12.59
CA VAL A 173 13.77 7.42 -11.76
C VAL A 173 13.26 7.16 -10.35
N GLY A 174 13.72 7.92 -9.40
CA GLY A 174 13.23 7.91 -8.03
C GLY A 174 14.34 8.22 -7.06
N GLU A 175 14.12 9.24 -6.28
CA GLU A 175 15.02 9.67 -5.21
C GLU A 175 14.18 10.12 -4.02
N ALA A 176 14.64 9.84 -2.81
CA ALA A 176 13.99 10.27 -1.59
C ALA A 176 15.01 10.61 -0.50
N THR A 177 14.66 11.49 0.41
CA THR A 177 15.44 11.80 1.60
C THR A 177 14.55 11.98 2.80
N GLU A 178 15.06 11.66 3.98
CA GLU A 178 14.39 11.84 5.25
C GLU A 178 14.92 13.07 5.97
N LEU A 179 14.02 13.89 6.50
CA LEU A 179 14.35 15.06 7.32
C LEU A 179 13.79 14.88 8.72
N SER A 180 14.67 14.82 9.72
CA SER A 180 14.31 14.72 11.15
C SER A 180 14.38 16.07 11.88
N SER A 181 14.86 17.13 11.21
CA SER A 181 14.88 18.50 11.76
C SER A 181 13.97 19.41 10.94
N PRO A 182 13.10 20.22 11.60
CA PRO A 182 12.31 21.24 10.92
C PRO A 182 13.16 22.30 10.19
N ASP A 183 14.36 22.58 10.67
CA ASP A 183 15.26 23.58 10.10
C ASP A 183 15.86 23.10 8.76
N ALA A 184 15.88 21.78 8.52
CA ALA A 184 16.27 21.21 7.25
C ALA A 184 15.16 21.28 6.18
N PHE A 185 13.94 21.61 6.56
CA PHE A 185 12.80 21.72 5.65
C PHE A 185 12.82 23.07 4.91
N THR A 186 13.78 23.25 4.01
CA THR A 186 13.98 24.47 3.21
C THR A 186 14.25 24.17 1.75
N THR A 187 13.90 25.12 0.87
CA THR A 187 14.18 25.02 -0.57
C THR A 187 15.68 24.89 -0.84
N VAL A 188 16.52 25.64 -0.12
CA VAL A 188 17.98 25.63 -0.30
C VAL A 188 18.58 24.24 -0.02
N GLN A 189 18.16 23.61 1.09
CA GLN A 189 18.63 22.27 1.44
C GLN A 189 18.20 21.23 0.39
N MET A 190 16.95 21.36 -0.10
CA MET A 190 16.43 20.41 -1.08
C MET A 190 17.04 20.61 -2.47
N GLN A 191 17.25 21.86 -2.89
CA GLN A 191 17.92 22.16 -4.15
C GLN A 191 19.38 21.64 -4.15
N LYS A 192 20.07 21.73 -3.01
CA LYS A 192 21.41 21.14 -2.84
C LYS A 192 21.38 19.62 -2.93
N ARG A 193 20.35 18.97 -2.36
CA ARG A 193 20.22 17.51 -2.36
C ARG A 193 19.78 16.96 -3.72
N PHE A 194 18.87 17.65 -4.38
CA PHE A 194 18.27 17.28 -5.66
C PHE A 194 18.43 18.44 -6.67
N PRO A 195 19.64 18.67 -7.21
CA PRO A 195 19.95 19.86 -8.00
C PRO A 195 19.14 19.97 -9.30
N LYS A 196 18.63 18.87 -9.83
CA LYS A 196 17.80 18.83 -11.04
C LYS A 196 16.31 19.01 -10.79
N ALA A 197 15.86 18.96 -9.54
CA ALA A 197 14.43 19.06 -9.21
C ALA A 197 14.02 20.53 -9.03
N SER A 198 12.94 20.94 -9.68
CA SER A 198 12.34 22.26 -9.52
C SER A 198 11.19 22.31 -8.52
N ALA A 199 10.60 21.16 -8.22
CA ALA A 199 9.48 20.98 -7.30
C ALA A 199 9.64 19.70 -6.49
N PHE A 200 8.94 19.62 -5.34
CA PHE A 200 9.10 18.54 -4.38
C PHE A 200 7.76 18.06 -3.83
N VAL A 201 7.78 16.85 -3.29
CA VAL A 201 6.68 16.27 -2.52
C VAL A 201 7.18 15.96 -1.12
N ALA A 202 6.49 16.48 -0.11
CA ALA A 202 6.71 16.11 1.28
C ALA A 202 5.66 15.10 1.73
N LYS A 203 6.08 14.04 2.40
CA LYS A 203 5.21 12.93 2.85
C LYS A 203 5.43 12.66 4.34
N SER A 204 4.34 12.45 5.08
CA SER A 204 4.44 11.88 6.44
C SER A 204 4.96 10.45 6.37
N PRO A 205 5.78 10.00 7.35
CA PRO A 205 6.31 8.64 7.41
C PRO A 205 5.24 7.55 7.30
N TRP A 206 4.15 7.71 8.04
CA TRP A 206 2.96 6.87 7.98
C TRP A 206 1.74 7.73 7.66
N SER A 207 1.11 7.44 6.56
CA SER A 207 -0.14 8.11 6.16
C SER A 207 -0.86 7.32 5.09
N SER A 208 -2.17 7.45 5.02
CA SER A 208 -3.02 6.84 3.99
C SER A 208 -3.78 7.89 3.18
N THR A 209 -4.25 7.49 2.01
CA THR A 209 -5.19 8.25 1.17
C THR A 209 -4.76 9.69 0.85
N GLY A 210 -3.46 9.94 0.68
CA GLY A 210 -2.94 11.26 0.29
C GLY A 210 -2.96 12.34 1.38
N ARG A 211 -3.57 12.09 2.56
CA ARG A 211 -3.69 13.10 3.62
C ARG A 211 -2.36 13.58 4.20
N GLY A 212 -1.34 12.72 4.16
CA GLY A 212 0.02 13.03 4.62
C GLY A 212 0.94 13.55 3.51
N VAL A 213 0.41 13.97 2.36
CA VAL A 213 1.21 14.43 1.20
C VAL A 213 1.05 15.93 1.01
N ARG A 214 2.15 16.61 0.73
CA ARG A 214 2.20 18.06 0.45
C ARG A 214 3.05 18.32 -0.78
N PHE A 215 2.49 19.07 -1.74
CA PHE A 215 3.20 19.51 -2.93
C PHE A 215 3.88 20.86 -2.66
N LEU A 216 5.13 20.98 -3.05
CA LEU A 216 6.02 22.11 -2.77
C LEU A 216 6.57 22.63 -4.09
N GLN A 217 5.77 23.39 -4.81
CA GLN A 217 6.08 23.88 -6.16
C GLN A 217 6.62 25.30 -6.15
N THR A 218 6.26 26.09 -5.15
CA THR A 218 6.64 27.50 -5.03
C THR A 218 7.25 27.80 -3.65
N PRO A 219 8.04 28.87 -3.49
CA PRO A 219 8.51 29.31 -2.17
C PRO A 219 7.39 29.52 -1.15
N ALA A 220 6.22 30.00 -1.60
CA ALA A 220 5.05 30.17 -0.76
C ALA A 220 4.49 28.84 -0.22
N ASP A 221 4.60 27.74 -1.00
CA ASP A 221 4.20 26.42 -0.53
C ASP A 221 5.08 25.96 0.64
N TRP A 222 6.38 26.17 0.55
CA TRP A 222 7.31 25.83 1.63
C TRP A 222 6.97 26.57 2.93
N GLN A 223 6.68 27.87 2.85
CA GLN A 223 6.29 28.67 4.01
C GLN A 223 4.97 28.17 4.62
N ARG A 224 3.96 27.91 3.80
CA ARG A 224 2.66 27.37 4.25
C ARG A 224 2.78 26.02 4.93
N GLN A 225 3.72 25.17 4.49
CA GLN A 225 3.86 23.80 5.01
C GLN A 225 4.82 23.67 6.18
N GLN A 226 5.51 24.73 6.62
CA GLN A 226 6.43 24.71 7.76
C GLN A 226 5.77 24.20 9.05
N ALA A 227 4.59 24.71 9.39
CA ALA A 227 3.87 24.31 10.60
C ALA A 227 3.42 22.84 10.53
N TRP A 228 3.04 22.37 9.34
CA TRP A 228 2.72 20.97 9.11
C TRP A 228 3.96 20.09 9.27
N ALA A 229 5.09 20.45 8.66
CA ALA A 229 6.34 19.70 8.77
C ALA A 229 6.81 19.57 10.22
N ARG A 230 6.83 20.68 10.98
CA ARG A 230 7.16 20.69 12.41
C ARG A 230 6.28 19.74 13.21
N ARG A 231 4.98 19.74 12.97
CA ARG A 231 4.02 18.87 13.65
C ARG A 231 4.26 17.40 13.31
N VAL A 232 4.48 17.06 12.03
CA VAL A 232 4.76 15.69 11.61
C VAL A 232 6.07 15.20 12.20
N ILE A 233 7.14 16.00 12.18
CA ILE A 233 8.42 15.65 12.79
C ILE A 233 8.27 15.43 14.31
N ALA A 234 7.53 16.29 15.00
CA ALA A 234 7.27 16.13 16.43
C ALA A 234 6.48 14.85 16.75
N GLN A 235 5.53 14.46 15.90
CA GLN A 235 4.66 13.30 16.14
C GLN A 235 5.21 11.98 15.60
N GLN A 236 5.89 12.01 14.45
CA GLN A 236 6.33 10.81 13.72
C GLN A 236 7.86 10.73 13.55
N GLY A 237 8.60 11.72 14.05
CA GLY A 237 10.06 11.74 14.05
C GLY A 237 10.70 12.35 12.82
N SER A 238 10.02 12.37 11.68
CA SER A 238 10.59 12.85 10.40
C SER A 238 9.53 13.23 9.38
N VAL A 239 9.98 13.81 8.26
CA VAL A 239 9.24 14.00 7.01
C VAL A 239 10.08 13.45 5.87
N MET A 240 9.47 12.69 4.96
CA MET A 240 10.12 12.26 3.71
C MET A 240 9.96 13.34 2.65
N LEU A 241 11.01 13.58 1.87
CA LEU A 241 11.00 14.49 0.73
C LEU A 241 11.53 13.78 -0.52
N GLU A 242 10.86 14.06 -1.63
CA GLU A 242 11.15 13.49 -2.95
C GLU A 242 11.03 14.59 -4.01
N PRO A 243 11.77 14.52 -5.14
CA PRO A 243 11.44 15.31 -6.31
C PRO A 243 9.98 15.09 -6.75
N LEU A 244 9.32 16.13 -7.22
CA LEU A 244 8.00 16.01 -7.83
C LEU A 244 8.19 15.61 -9.30
N TYR A 245 7.95 14.34 -9.60
CA TYR A 245 7.99 13.84 -10.97
C TYR A 245 6.65 14.11 -11.69
N PRO A 246 6.67 14.53 -12.98
CA PRO A 246 5.46 14.70 -13.79
C PRO A 246 4.74 13.36 -13.96
N ARG A 247 3.60 13.19 -13.29
CA ARG A 247 2.85 11.94 -13.26
C ARG A 247 2.05 11.73 -14.54
N VAL A 248 2.21 10.57 -15.16
CA VAL A 248 1.34 10.05 -16.22
C VAL A 248 0.28 9.13 -15.61
N MET A 249 0.72 8.10 -14.88
CA MET A 249 -0.16 7.10 -14.29
C MET A 249 0.44 6.52 -13.00
N ASP A 250 -0.42 6.21 -12.02
CA ASP A 250 -0.07 5.41 -10.85
C ASP A 250 -0.58 3.98 -11.04
N PHE A 251 0.21 3.00 -10.59
CA PHE A 251 -0.17 1.60 -10.53
C PHE A 251 0.56 0.89 -9.40
N ALA A 252 0.21 -0.34 -9.11
CA ALA A 252 0.94 -1.15 -8.14
C ALA A 252 1.14 -2.57 -8.66
N MET A 253 2.17 -3.23 -8.15
CA MET A 253 2.32 -4.67 -8.17
C MET A 253 1.95 -5.20 -6.79
N GLU A 254 1.07 -6.20 -6.76
CA GLU A 254 0.58 -6.82 -5.54
C GLU A 254 1.24 -8.17 -5.34
N PHE A 255 1.56 -8.48 -4.07
CA PHE A 255 2.30 -9.68 -3.69
C PHE A 255 1.65 -10.39 -2.51
N GLN A 256 1.74 -11.73 -2.49
CA GLN A 256 1.35 -12.58 -1.38
C GLN A 256 2.46 -13.59 -1.11
N HIS A 257 2.89 -13.74 0.13
CA HIS A 257 4.01 -14.61 0.50
C HIS A 257 5.29 -14.35 -0.34
N GLY A 258 5.57 -13.09 -0.64
CA GLY A 258 6.71 -12.69 -1.46
C GLY A 258 6.58 -12.96 -2.97
N ARG A 259 5.46 -13.52 -3.42
CA ARG A 259 5.21 -13.83 -4.82
C ARG A 259 4.22 -12.85 -5.44
N TYR A 260 4.47 -12.51 -6.67
CA TYR A 260 3.60 -11.64 -7.45
C TYR A 260 2.20 -12.24 -7.62
N CYS A 261 1.17 -11.42 -7.40
CA CYS A 261 -0.24 -11.79 -7.54
C CYS A 261 -0.90 -11.12 -8.75
N GLY A 262 -0.42 -9.95 -9.15
CA GLY A 262 -0.99 -9.23 -10.28
C GLY A 262 -0.78 -7.73 -10.23
N LEU A 263 -1.15 -7.07 -11.32
CA LEU A 263 -1.17 -5.60 -11.46
C LEU A 263 -2.44 -5.01 -10.87
N SER A 264 -2.28 -3.85 -10.27
CA SER A 264 -3.35 -2.99 -9.78
C SER A 264 -3.25 -1.63 -10.46
N LEU A 265 -4.11 -1.35 -11.44
CA LEU A 265 -4.26 -0.03 -12.02
C LEU A 265 -5.32 0.73 -11.22
N PHE A 266 -4.99 1.93 -10.76
CA PHE A 266 -5.88 2.73 -9.94
C PHE A 266 -5.83 4.21 -10.32
N ASP A 267 -6.92 4.89 -10.05
CA ASP A 267 -7.03 6.32 -10.30
C ASP A 267 -6.83 7.10 -9.01
N THR A 268 -6.22 8.27 -9.15
CA THR A 268 -6.05 9.22 -8.04
C THR A 268 -6.54 10.60 -8.46
N ARG A 269 -7.23 11.29 -7.56
CA ARG A 269 -7.65 12.68 -7.75
C ARG A 269 -7.03 13.55 -6.66
N HIS A 270 -6.26 14.56 -7.06
CA HIS A 270 -5.50 15.41 -6.12
C HIS A 270 -4.60 14.62 -5.16
N GLY A 271 -4.03 13.48 -5.62
CA GLY A 271 -3.19 12.59 -4.82
C GLY A 271 -3.96 11.66 -3.87
N ALA A 272 -5.30 11.70 -3.86
CA ALA A 272 -6.13 10.76 -3.13
C ALA A 272 -6.61 9.63 -4.05
N TYR A 273 -6.52 8.40 -3.57
CA TYR A 273 -7.05 7.21 -4.25
C TYR A 273 -8.57 7.34 -4.47
N THR A 274 -9.05 7.01 -5.66
CA THR A 274 -10.47 7.08 -6.03
C THR A 274 -11.06 5.73 -6.43
N GLY A 275 -10.27 4.76 -6.86
CA GLY A 275 -10.74 3.43 -7.21
C GLY A 275 -9.74 2.64 -8.05
N ASN A 276 -9.99 1.33 -8.18
CA ASN A 276 -9.22 0.41 -9.01
C ASN A 276 -9.97 0.08 -10.30
N ARG A 277 -9.21 -0.17 -11.36
CA ARG A 277 -9.74 -0.75 -12.61
C ARG A 277 -9.74 -2.26 -12.47
N VAL A 278 -10.91 -2.88 -12.55
CA VAL A 278 -11.07 -4.33 -12.58
C VAL A 278 -11.00 -4.79 -14.04
N ALA A 279 -9.90 -5.47 -14.39
CA ALA A 279 -9.64 -5.96 -15.73
C ALA A 279 -8.75 -7.20 -15.67
N SER A 280 -8.61 -7.93 -16.78
CA SER A 280 -7.66 -9.04 -16.86
C SER A 280 -6.21 -8.54 -16.74
N GLU A 281 -5.29 -9.43 -16.38
CA GLU A 281 -3.87 -9.09 -16.28
C GLU A 281 -3.30 -8.63 -17.62
N GLU A 282 -3.71 -9.27 -18.71
CA GLU A 282 -3.32 -8.94 -20.08
C GLU A 282 -3.76 -7.52 -20.44
N ALA A 283 -5.01 -7.15 -20.17
CA ALA A 283 -5.53 -5.82 -20.46
C ALA A 283 -4.81 -4.73 -19.63
N LYS A 284 -4.49 -5.02 -18.38
CA LYS A 284 -3.70 -4.11 -17.53
C LYS A 284 -2.26 -3.97 -18.05
N MET A 285 -1.66 -5.08 -18.48
CA MET A 285 -0.32 -5.07 -19.07
C MET A 285 -0.29 -4.30 -20.39
N GLU A 286 -1.29 -4.45 -21.25
CA GLU A 286 -1.43 -3.70 -22.50
C GLU A 286 -1.44 -2.18 -22.25
N VAL A 287 -2.17 -1.73 -21.24
CA VAL A 287 -2.16 -0.31 -20.85
C VAL A 287 -0.76 0.15 -20.44
N LEU A 288 -0.03 -0.62 -19.62
CA LEU A 288 1.29 -0.23 -19.15
C LEU A 288 2.35 -0.27 -20.26
N THR A 289 2.23 -1.24 -21.18
CA THR A 289 3.20 -1.38 -22.29
C THR A 289 3.05 -0.31 -23.36
N SER A 290 1.97 0.47 -23.33
CA SER A 290 1.85 1.71 -24.12
C SER A 290 2.85 2.79 -23.68
N TYR A 291 3.41 2.68 -22.48
CA TYR A 291 4.34 3.64 -21.89
C TYR A 291 5.75 3.06 -21.65
N LEU A 292 5.82 1.81 -21.19
CA LEU A 292 7.06 1.17 -20.70
C LEU A 292 7.27 -0.18 -21.38
N PRO A 293 8.53 -0.59 -21.63
CA PRO A 293 8.81 -1.93 -22.16
C PRO A 293 8.32 -3.04 -21.22
N ALA A 294 7.71 -4.09 -21.76
CA ALA A 294 7.25 -5.24 -20.97
C ALA A 294 8.42 -5.92 -20.22
N SER A 295 9.58 -6.01 -20.83
CA SER A 295 10.81 -6.54 -20.23
C SER A 295 11.22 -5.76 -18.97
N LEU A 296 11.10 -4.42 -18.97
CA LEU A 296 11.38 -3.59 -17.79
C LEU A 296 10.41 -3.95 -16.63
N LEU A 297 9.11 -4.03 -16.93
CA LEU A 297 8.11 -4.38 -15.92
C LEU A 297 8.36 -5.77 -15.32
N GLN A 298 8.70 -6.74 -16.17
CA GLN A 298 9.04 -8.10 -15.73
C GLN A 298 10.31 -8.11 -14.86
N THR A 299 11.34 -7.39 -15.27
CA THR A 299 12.60 -7.29 -14.53
C THR A 299 12.39 -6.65 -13.16
N VAL A 300 11.65 -5.55 -13.09
CA VAL A 300 11.32 -4.89 -11.82
C VAL A 300 10.49 -5.82 -10.92
N ARG A 301 9.55 -6.58 -11.47
CA ARG A 301 8.80 -7.59 -10.70
C ARG A 301 9.75 -8.61 -10.06
N MET A 302 10.66 -9.20 -10.84
CA MET A 302 11.63 -10.20 -10.34
C MET A 302 12.54 -9.59 -9.25
N ALA A 303 12.95 -8.34 -9.42
CA ALA A 303 13.74 -7.62 -8.44
C ALA A 303 12.99 -7.39 -7.13
N ILE A 304 11.69 -7.07 -7.20
CA ILE A 304 10.85 -6.93 -6.00
C ILE A 304 10.65 -8.28 -5.32
N GLU A 305 10.46 -9.38 -6.05
CA GLU A 305 10.38 -10.73 -5.46
C GLU A 305 11.69 -11.10 -4.74
N TYR A 306 12.84 -10.77 -5.33
CA TYR A 306 14.15 -10.96 -4.70
C TYR A 306 14.29 -10.11 -3.41
N LEU A 307 13.95 -8.82 -3.48
CA LEU A 307 13.96 -7.94 -2.30
C LEU A 307 12.98 -8.43 -1.22
N ALA A 308 11.81 -8.92 -1.62
CA ALA A 308 10.84 -9.47 -0.69
C ALA A 308 11.41 -10.68 0.05
N GLU A 309 12.10 -11.58 -0.64
CA GLU A 309 12.76 -12.73 -0.02
C GLU A 309 13.82 -12.31 1.01
N LYS A 310 14.61 -11.29 0.72
CA LYS A 310 15.71 -10.83 1.58
C LYS A 310 15.27 -9.90 2.70
N GLU A 311 14.38 -8.97 2.41
CA GLU A 311 14.07 -7.84 3.30
C GLU A 311 12.70 -7.96 3.99
N ILE A 312 11.72 -8.67 3.40
CA ILE A 312 10.35 -8.75 3.92
C ILE A 312 10.07 -10.10 4.59
N LEU A 313 10.23 -11.19 3.87
CA LEU A 313 9.80 -12.54 4.31
C LEU A 313 10.41 -13.04 5.62
N PRO A 314 11.63 -12.63 6.03
CA PRO A 314 12.14 -12.97 7.36
C PRO A 314 11.28 -12.45 8.51
N PHE A 315 10.52 -11.39 8.27
CA PHE A 315 9.73 -10.70 9.30
C PHE A 315 8.23 -10.73 9.01
N TYR A 316 7.82 -10.67 7.73
CA TYR A 316 6.42 -10.54 7.34
C TYR A 316 6.09 -11.44 6.16
N LYS A 317 5.10 -12.32 6.35
CA LYS A 317 4.64 -13.28 5.33
C LYS A 317 3.27 -12.94 4.73
N GLY A 318 2.67 -11.84 5.17
CA GLY A 318 1.36 -11.38 4.68
C GLY A 318 1.40 -10.75 3.29
N PRO A 319 0.24 -10.26 2.81
CA PRO A 319 0.14 -9.53 1.55
C PRO A 319 0.83 -8.17 1.63
N PHE A 320 1.44 -7.73 0.53
CA PHE A 320 1.96 -6.37 0.41
C PHE A 320 1.85 -5.85 -1.02
N GLY A 321 1.81 -4.52 -1.18
CA GLY A 321 1.77 -3.86 -2.47
C GLY A 321 2.91 -2.86 -2.64
N VAL A 322 3.49 -2.79 -3.83
CA VAL A 322 4.50 -1.80 -4.20
C VAL A 322 3.87 -0.83 -5.20
N VAL A 323 3.65 0.40 -4.76
CA VAL A 323 3.11 1.47 -5.60
C VAL A 323 4.22 2.02 -6.48
N MET A 324 3.92 2.16 -7.76
CA MET A 324 4.79 2.64 -8.82
C MET A 324 4.14 3.81 -9.56
N LYS A 325 4.94 4.48 -10.37
CA LYS A 325 4.45 5.60 -11.17
C LYS A 325 5.12 5.61 -12.54
N VAL A 326 4.31 5.73 -13.60
CA VAL A 326 4.79 6.16 -14.91
C VAL A 326 4.92 7.68 -14.87
N VAL A 327 6.07 8.18 -15.23
CA VAL A 327 6.37 9.62 -15.26
C VAL A 327 6.72 10.06 -16.68
N ASP A 328 6.39 11.30 -17.00
CA ASP A 328 6.84 11.95 -18.24
C ASP A 328 8.33 12.28 -18.10
N GLY A 329 9.15 11.69 -18.96
CA GLY A 329 10.60 11.89 -18.99
C GLY A 329 11.02 13.23 -19.59
N GLY A 330 10.09 13.95 -20.21
CA GLY A 330 10.37 15.21 -20.91
C GLY A 330 11.15 15.05 -22.20
N CYS A 331 11.32 16.14 -22.91
CA CYS A 331 12.02 16.15 -24.20
C CYS A 331 13.57 16.02 -24.09
N GLU A 332 14.11 16.11 -22.87
CA GLU A 332 15.55 16.00 -22.64
C GLU A 332 16.01 14.55 -22.44
N THR A 333 15.09 13.59 -22.32
CA THR A 333 15.41 12.18 -22.14
C THR A 333 15.30 11.39 -23.46
N GLN A 334 16.07 10.29 -23.56
CA GLN A 334 15.99 9.38 -24.72
C GLN A 334 14.66 8.61 -24.79
N HIS A 335 13.89 8.62 -23.69
CA HIS A 335 12.61 7.92 -23.55
C HIS A 335 11.54 8.90 -23.10
N PRO A 336 10.37 8.95 -23.78
CA PRO A 336 9.30 9.87 -23.42
C PRO A 336 8.70 9.55 -22.05
N TYR A 337 8.83 8.31 -21.58
CA TYR A 337 8.32 7.85 -20.30
C TYR A 337 9.37 7.11 -19.49
N GLN A 338 9.29 7.26 -18.16
CA GLN A 338 10.16 6.62 -17.21
C GLN A 338 9.34 5.96 -16.10
N LEU A 339 9.90 4.98 -15.42
CA LEU A 339 9.28 4.31 -14.28
C LEU A 339 9.90 4.79 -12.97
N HIS A 340 9.08 5.24 -12.04
CA HIS A 340 9.42 5.31 -10.62
C HIS A 340 9.02 3.97 -9.98
N PRO A 341 9.98 3.07 -9.68
CA PRO A 341 9.68 1.66 -9.40
C PRO A 341 9.21 1.41 -7.96
N CYS A 342 9.31 2.39 -7.06
CA CYS A 342 8.85 2.27 -5.68
C CYS A 342 8.52 3.64 -5.07
N VAL A 343 7.31 4.11 -5.26
CA VAL A 343 6.77 5.33 -4.64
C VAL A 343 6.39 5.08 -3.18
N GLU A 344 5.89 3.86 -2.90
CA GLU A 344 5.42 3.45 -1.58
C GLU A 344 5.38 1.92 -1.47
N LEU A 345 5.81 1.39 -0.33
CA LEU A 345 5.61 0.01 0.06
C LEU A 345 4.48 -0.05 1.08
N ASN A 346 3.41 -0.78 0.75
CA ASN A 346 2.28 -1.02 1.63
C ASN A 346 2.38 -2.42 2.22
N LEU A 347 2.92 -2.56 3.44
CA LEU A 347 3.13 -3.84 4.11
C LEU A 347 1.84 -4.33 4.78
N ARG A 348 0.82 -4.47 3.97
CA ARG A 348 -0.55 -4.84 4.31
C ARG A 348 -1.33 -5.23 3.06
N ARG A 349 -2.54 -5.76 3.25
CA ARG A 349 -3.47 -5.89 2.13
C ARG A 349 -3.83 -4.50 1.56
N THR A 350 -4.11 -4.42 0.29
CA THR A 350 -4.46 -3.18 -0.43
C THR A 350 -5.78 -3.35 -1.17
N MET A 351 -6.37 -2.25 -1.64
CA MET A 351 -7.52 -2.32 -2.55
C MET A 351 -7.15 -2.95 -3.90
N GLY A 352 -5.86 -2.97 -4.25
CA GLY A 352 -5.36 -3.73 -5.39
C GLY A 352 -5.60 -5.23 -5.24
N HIS A 353 -5.28 -5.81 -4.07
CA HIS A 353 -5.59 -7.23 -3.79
C HIS A 353 -7.10 -7.51 -3.87
N VAL A 354 -7.94 -6.57 -3.43
CA VAL A 354 -9.41 -6.70 -3.58
C VAL A 354 -9.80 -6.73 -5.05
N ALA A 355 -9.24 -5.83 -5.85
CA ALA A 355 -9.52 -5.77 -7.30
C ALA A 355 -9.07 -7.05 -8.04
N LEU A 356 -8.00 -7.72 -7.57
CA LEU A 356 -7.52 -8.97 -8.17
C LEU A 356 -8.44 -10.15 -7.93
N VAL A 357 -9.14 -10.20 -6.79
CA VAL A 357 -10.10 -11.27 -6.47
C VAL A 357 -11.51 -10.95 -6.92
N SER A 358 -11.79 -9.70 -7.29
CA SER A 358 -13.07 -9.28 -7.85
C SER A 358 -13.20 -9.79 -9.28
N ARG A 359 -14.36 -10.32 -9.65
CA ARG A 359 -14.64 -10.72 -11.03
C ARG A 359 -14.98 -9.47 -11.85
N PRO A 360 -14.48 -9.35 -13.08
CA PRO A 360 -14.91 -8.28 -13.98
C PRO A 360 -16.42 -8.44 -14.23
N CYS A 361 -17.22 -7.54 -13.70
CA CYS A 361 -18.51 -7.22 -14.28
C CYS A 361 -18.27 -6.01 -15.16
N GLU A 362 -18.83 -5.95 -16.34
CA GLU A 362 -18.60 -4.86 -17.29
C GLU A 362 -18.74 -3.52 -16.56
N SER A 363 -17.65 -2.77 -16.46
CA SER A 363 -17.50 -1.44 -15.84
C SER A 363 -17.72 -1.32 -14.33
N LEU A 364 -16.73 -1.70 -13.50
CA LEU A 364 -16.73 -1.38 -12.07
C LEU A 364 -15.63 -0.38 -11.71
N HIS A 365 -16.05 0.82 -11.33
CA HIS A 365 -15.25 1.76 -10.56
C HIS A 365 -15.62 1.61 -9.08
N PHE A 366 -14.70 1.06 -8.26
CA PHE A 366 -14.84 1.18 -6.81
C PHE A 366 -14.47 2.62 -6.41
N GLY A 367 -15.47 3.50 -6.33
CA GLY A 367 -15.29 4.82 -5.73
C GLY A 367 -15.31 4.73 -4.19
N LEU A 368 -14.31 5.34 -3.55
CA LEU A 368 -14.29 5.63 -2.12
C LEU A 368 -14.92 6.98 -1.82
#